data_30ce418142e4ecef35a4be30767549e2
#
_entry.id   30ce418142e4ecef35a4be30767549e2
#
_cell.length_a   1.000
_cell.length_b   1.000
_cell.length_c   1.000
_cell.angle_alpha   90.00
_cell.angle_beta   90.00
_cell.angle_gamma   90.00
#
_symmetry.space_group_name_H-M   'P 1'
#
loop_
_entity.id
_entity.type
_entity.pdbx_description
1 polymer ?
#
loop_
_entity_poly.entity_id
_entity_poly.type
_entity_poly.pdbx_seq_one_letter_code
_entity_poly.pdbx_strand_id
1 'polypeptide(L)'
;MKKFKQLLCLALALTISASLLAACGQKDNGGSKDSDEKVLTYAVEGGSAGEEIALEKGWKVTTLEDQAAALMEVASGTSDAAIIDLLMAGAMIGEGTSYPDLTYTDKLTEEEYGIGCRKGSDLAQYINCVLGDAYQSGTMQKLAQQYGITEELLVPQQENTFTTGEDSDVSYIQQKGTLVVGITEFAPMDYKDENGQWIGFDADLAKLVAERLGVEIQFVVIDWGQKINELDSKAIDVVWNGMTLTDGVMSAMACTNAYCKNAQVVVVRGQ
;
A
#
# COMPACT_ATOMS: atom_id res chain seq x y z
N MET A 1 34.09 12.48 45.22
CA MET A 1 33.83 13.69 46.06
C MET A 1 32.55 14.34 45.54
N LYS A 2 31.54 14.26 46.38
CA LYS A 2 30.60 15.32 46.80
C LYS A 2 29.75 15.95 45.70
N LYS A 3 28.45 16.09 45.76
CA LYS A 3 27.31 15.89 46.72
C LYS A 3 26.09 16.30 45.92
N PHE A 4 25.02 15.48 45.82
CA PHE A 4 23.78 15.59 46.59
C PHE A 4 23.21 17.01 46.73
N LYS A 5 22.02 17.21 46.15
CA LYS A 5 20.87 17.75 46.91
C LYS A 5 19.55 17.57 46.17
N GLN A 6 18.71 16.78 46.81
CA GLN A 6 17.26 16.78 46.77
C GLN A 6 16.68 18.09 47.33
N LEU A 7 15.45 18.34 47.03
CA LEU A 7 14.34 18.85 47.87
C LEU A 7 13.34 19.58 46.96
N LEU A 8 12.08 19.65 47.11
CA LEU A 8 11.05 19.02 47.94
C LEU A 8 9.71 19.63 47.47
N CYS A 9 8.69 18.85 47.53
CA CYS A 9 7.26 19.12 47.49
C CYS A 9 6.81 20.54 47.82
N LEU A 10 5.69 21.00 47.18
CA LEU A 10 4.55 21.51 47.96
C LEU A 10 3.23 21.34 47.20
N ALA A 11 2.38 20.51 47.76
CA ALA A 11 0.95 20.47 47.48
C ALA A 11 0.28 21.66 48.18
N LEU A 12 -0.67 22.30 47.53
CA LEU A 12 -1.63 23.16 48.23
C LEU A 12 -3.04 22.88 47.70
N ALA A 13 -3.77 22.14 48.51
CA ALA A 13 -5.21 22.03 48.45
C ALA A 13 -5.82 23.24 49.15
N LEU A 14 -6.84 23.86 48.56
CA LEU A 14 -7.77 24.73 49.29
C LEU A 14 -9.18 24.51 48.75
N THR A 15 -9.98 24.06 49.67
CA THR A 15 -11.41 23.83 49.66
C THR A 15 -12.21 25.10 49.93
N ILE A 16 -13.56 25.00 49.66
CA ILE A 16 -14.66 25.79 50.21
C ILE A 16 -15.06 26.96 49.30
N SER A 17 -16.33 27.16 48.88
CA SER A 17 -17.62 27.03 49.62
C SER A 17 -18.77 26.97 48.67
N ALA A 18 -19.79 26.22 49.08
CA ALA A 18 -21.15 26.26 48.53
C ALA A 18 -21.87 27.56 48.88
N SER A 19 -22.61 28.11 47.98
CA SER A 19 -23.74 28.99 48.25
C SER A 19 -24.91 28.68 47.33
N LEU A 20 -25.91 28.04 47.89
CA LEU A 20 -27.26 27.91 47.34
C LEU A 20 -27.93 29.31 47.34
N LEU A 21 -28.43 29.70 46.18
CA LEU A 21 -29.52 30.63 46.10
C LEU A 21 -30.46 30.15 44.97
N ALA A 22 -31.62 29.70 45.37
CA ALA A 22 -32.74 29.40 44.49
C ALA A 22 -33.36 30.69 43.98
N ALA A 23 -33.57 30.79 42.67
CA ALA A 23 -34.55 31.71 42.09
C ALA A 23 -35.17 31.04 40.88
N CYS A 24 -36.51 31.01 40.89
CA CYS A 24 -37.39 30.41 39.92
C CYS A 24 -37.31 31.06 38.54
N GLY A 25 -37.47 30.23 37.49
CA GLY A 25 -38.31 30.53 36.35
C GLY A 25 -37.63 31.12 35.14
N GLN A 26 -37.27 30.27 34.19
CA GLN A 26 -37.62 30.47 32.78
C GLN A 26 -37.26 29.19 31.99
N LYS A 27 -38.28 28.62 31.33
CA LYS A 27 -38.06 27.56 30.34
C LYS A 27 -37.39 28.20 29.14
N ASP A 28 -36.10 28.02 28.99
CA ASP A 28 -35.44 28.13 27.73
C ASP A 28 -35.19 26.71 27.21
N ASN A 29 -35.90 26.37 26.14
CA ASN A 29 -35.60 25.25 25.26
C ASN A 29 -34.22 25.49 24.59
N GLY A 30 -33.16 25.27 25.32
CA GLY A 30 -31.82 25.10 24.76
C GLY A 30 -31.72 23.67 24.21
N GLY A 31 -32.15 23.46 22.96
CA GLY A 31 -31.85 22.27 22.22
C GLY A 31 -30.34 22.17 22.13
N SER A 32 -29.77 21.23 22.86
CA SER A 32 -28.43 20.70 22.56
C SER A 32 -28.48 20.27 21.10
N LYS A 33 -27.86 21.05 20.23
CA LYS A 33 -27.45 20.54 18.93
C LYS A 33 -26.31 19.58 19.24
N ASP A 34 -26.65 18.32 19.53
CA ASP A 34 -25.77 17.22 19.15
C ASP A 34 -25.64 17.36 17.63
N SER A 35 -24.56 17.95 17.20
CA SER A 35 -24.10 17.75 15.84
C SER A 35 -23.71 16.27 15.79
N ASP A 36 -24.64 15.43 15.31
CA ASP A 36 -24.28 14.10 14.83
C ASP A 36 -23.20 14.30 13.73
N GLU A 37 -21.95 14.34 14.17
CA GLU A 37 -20.82 14.39 13.26
C GLU A 37 -20.85 13.06 12.51
N LYS A 38 -21.17 13.11 11.21
CA LYS A 38 -21.30 11.91 10.39
C LYS A 38 -19.98 11.15 10.43
N VAL A 39 -20.01 9.95 10.99
CA VAL A 39 -18.86 9.05 10.96
C VAL A 39 -18.66 8.56 9.52
N LEU A 40 -17.56 9.00 8.90
CA LEU A 40 -17.21 8.60 7.54
C LEU A 40 -16.83 7.12 7.47
N THR A 41 -17.23 6.47 6.38
CA THR A 41 -16.83 5.09 6.05
C THR A 41 -15.82 5.13 4.91
N TYR A 42 -14.68 4.48 5.12
CA TYR A 42 -13.56 4.41 4.18
C TYR A 42 -13.53 3.04 3.51
N ALA A 43 -13.57 3.00 2.20
CA ALA A 43 -13.36 1.80 1.40
C ALA A 43 -11.86 1.53 1.27
N VAL A 44 -11.43 0.30 1.52
CA VAL A 44 -10.02 -0.11 1.49
C VAL A 44 -9.88 -1.52 0.92
N GLU A 45 -8.75 -1.82 0.28
CA GLU A 45 -8.40 -3.20 -0.07
C GLU A 45 -7.93 -3.95 1.17
N GLY A 46 -8.43 -5.17 1.39
CA GLY A 46 -8.08 -6.01 2.54
C GLY A 46 -6.60 -6.38 2.55
N GLY A 47 -5.93 -6.21 3.70
CA GLY A 47 -4.49 -6.47 3.86
C GLY A 47 -3.56 -5.49 3.19
N SER A 48 -4.08 -4.32 2.72
CA SER A 48 -3.30 -3.23 2.14
C SER A 48 -2.72 -2.30 3.21
N ALA A 49 -1.73 -1.48 2.82
CA ALA A 49 -1.23 -0.39 3.66
C ALA A 49 -2.34 0.64 3.98
N GLY A 50 -3.27 0.86 3.05
CA GLY A 50 -4.43 1.73 3.25
C GLY A 50 -5.36 1.23 4.35
N GLU A 51 -5.62 -0.08 4.43
CA GLU A 51 -6.39 -0.67 5.52
C GLU A 51 -5.65 -0.52 6.86
N GLU A 52 -4.35 -0.83 6.90
CA GLU A 52 -3.52 -0.70 8.10
C GLU A 52 -3.60 0.71 8.68
N ILE A 53 -3.41 1.73 7.85
CA ILE A 53 -3.50 3.15 8.25
C ILE A 53 -4.90 3.52 8.76
N ALA A 54 -5.96 3.08 8.08
CA ALA A 54 -7.32 3.38 8.49
C ALA A 54 -7.65 2.78 9.86
N LEU A 55 -7.21 1.55 10.10
CA LEU A 55 -7.39 0.85 11.38
C LEU A 55 -6.58 1.51 12.51
N GLU A 56 -5.33 1.92 12.24
CA GLU A 56 -4.51 2.65 13.20
C GLU A 56 -5.12 3.99 13.61
N LYS A 57 -5.77 4.68 12.66
CA LYS A 57 -6.50 5.93 12.91
C LYS A 57 -7.85 5.71 13.58
N GLY A 58 -8.30 4.46 13.75
CA GLY A 58 -9.61 4.13 14.30
C GLY A 58 -10.76 4.51 13.37
N TRP A 59 -10.54 4.61 12.07
CA TRP A 59 -11.57 4.94 11.09
C TRP A 59 -12.46 3.74 10.81
N LYS A 60 -13.70 4.00 10.46
CA LYS A 60 -14.64 2.94 10.06
C LYS A 60 -14.33 2.53 8.63
N VAL A 61 -13.98 1.24 8.42
CA VAL A 61 -13.62 0.71 7.11
C VAL A 61 -14.70 -0.19 6.52
N THR A 62 -14.77 -0.23 5.20
CA THR A 62 -15.36 -1.29 4.39
C THR A 62 -14.22 -1.94 3.62
N THR A 63 -13.93 -3.19 3.95
CA THR A 63 -12.85 -3.96 3.32
C THR A 63 -13.35 -4.62 2.04
N LEU A 64 -12.59 -4.46 0.96
CA LEU A 64 -12.91 -4.92 -0.39
C LEU A 64 -11.79 -5.80 -0.95
N GLU A 65 -12.04 -6.42 -2.11
CA GLU A 65 -11.11 -7.35 -2.75
C GLU A 65 -9.89 -6.68 -3.39
N ASP A 66 -10.07 -5.44 -3.85
CA ASP A 66 -9.00 -4.63 -4.47
C ASP A 66 -9.29 -3.13 -4.37
N GLN A 67 -8.33 -2.31 -4.77
CA GLN A 67 -8.46 -0.84 -4.74
C GLN A 67 -9.41 -0.32 -5.83
N ALA A 68 -9.58 -1.03 -6.95
CA ALA A 68 -10.52 -0.65 -7.99
C ALA A 68 -11.97 -0.77 -7.48
N ALA A 69 -12.27 -1.81 -6.70
CA ALA A 69 -13.54 -1.95 -5.99
C ALA A 69 -13.74 -0.82 -4.96
N ALA A 70 -12.67 -0.39 -4.26
CA ALA A 70 -12.76 0.75 -3.33
C ALA A 70 -13.11 2.07 -4.05
N LEU A 71 -12.55 2.33 -5.23
CA LEU A 71 -12.93 3.48 -6.05
C LEU A 71 -14.39 3.41 -6.52
N MET A 72 -14.88 2.22 -6.88
CA MET A 72 -16.26 2.00 -7.30
C MET A 72 -17.25 2.28 -6.15
N GLU A 73 -16.92 1.90 -4.92
CA GLU A 73 -17.71 2.19 -3.71
C GLU A 73 -17.87 3.70 -3.51
N VAL A 74 -16.80 4.48 -3.67
CA VAL A 74 -16.87 5.94 -3.54
C VAL A 74 -17.63 6.56 -4.70
N ALA A 75 -17.39 6.13 -5.93
CA ALA A 75 -18.07 6.65 -7.11
C ALA A 75 -19.59 6.40 -7.04
N SER A 76 -20.02 5.23 -6.57
CA SER A 76 -21.44 4.90 -6.38
C SER A 76 -22.09 5.60 -5.18
N GLY A 77 -21.28 6.13 -4.25
CA GLY A 77 -21.77 6.75 -3.02
C GLY A 77 -22.07 5.79 -1.88
N THR A 78 -21.66 4.53 -2.00
CA THR A 78 -21.83 3.50 -0.96
C THR A 78 -20.86 3.77 0.21
N SER A 79 -19.63 4.14 -0.09
CA SER A 79 -18.65 4.63 0.89
C SER A 79 -18.43 6.14 0.73
N ASP A 80 -18.03 6.80 1.81
CA ASP A 80 -17.80 8.26 1.82
C ASP A 80 -16.45 8.61 1.19
N ALA A 81 -15.44 7.78 1.42
CA ALA A 81 -14.08 7.94 0.94
C ALA A 81 -13.45 6.57 0.65
N ALA A 82 -12.32 6.55 -0.04
CA ALA A 82 -11.43 5.39 -0.14
C ALA A 82 -10.02 5.78 0.27
N ILE A 83 -9.23 4.80 0.70
CA ILE A 83 -7.79 4.96 0.85
C ILE A 83 -7.15 4.02 -0.15
N ILE A 84 -6.37 4.60 -1.05
CA ILE A 84 -5.69 3.89 -2.14
C ILE A 84 -4.30 4.46 -2.37
N ASP A 85 -3.54 3.79 -3.19
CA ASP A 85 -2.23 4.21 -3.64
C ASP A 85 -2.30 5.44 -4.55
N LEU A 86 -1.39 6.39 -4.36
CA LEU A 86 -1.30 7.62 -5.15
C LEU A 86 -1.08 7.32 -6.64
N LEU A 87 -0.30 6.29 -6.97
CA LEU A 87 -0.08 5.88 -8.36
C LEU A 87 -1.38 5.42 -9.02
N MET A 88 -2.20 4.63 -8.31
CA MET A 88 -3.53 4.26 -8.81
C MET A 88 -4.45 5.47 -8.92
N ALA A 89 -4.45 6.35 -7.93
CA ALA A 89 -5.22 7.58 -7.99
C ALA A 89 -4.86 8.40 -9.24
N GLY A 90 -3.57 8.55 -9.52
CA GLY A 90 -3.09 9.27 -10.70
C GLY A 90 -3.48 8.64 -12.04
N ALA A 91 -3.67 7.32 -12.09
CA ALA A 91 -4.08 6.61 -13.30
C ALA A 91 -5.60 6.55 -13.49
N MET A 92 -6.39 6.55 -12.40
CA MET A 92 -7.80 6.18 -12.43
C MET A 92 -8.76 7.34 -12.19
N ILE A 93 -8.33 8.45 -11.57
CA ILE A 93 -9.21 9.57 -11.18
C ILE A 93 -8.83 10.88 -11.89
N GLY A 94 -9.87 11.70 -12.14
CA GLY A 94 -9.75 12.99 -12.80
C GLY A 94 -10.22 12.97 -14.26
N GLU A 95 -10.20 14.13 -14.91
CA GLU A 95 -10.70 14.31 -16.27
C GLU A 95 -10.01 13.36 -17.26
N GLY A 96 -10.79 12.65 -18.05
CA GLY A 96 -10.29 11.72 -19.07
C GLY A 96 -9.93 10.32 -18.56
N THR A 97 -10.19 10.02 -17.29
CA THR A 97 -9.95 8.70 -16.67
C THR A 97 -11.26 7.95 -16.41
N SER A 98 -11.17 6.77 -15.78
CA SER A 98 -12.33 5.94 -15.42
C SER A 98 -13.25 6.61 -14.39
N TYR A 99 -12.71 7.49 -13.53
CA TYR A 99 -13.46 8.16 -12.47
C TYR A 99 -13.27 9.69 -12.52
N PRO A 100 -13.86 10.38 -13.51
CA PRO A 100 -13.66 11.82 -13.72
C PRO A 100 -14.17 12.69 -12.56
N ASP A 101 -15.17 12.20 -11.81
CA ASP A 101 -15.82 12.93 -10.73
C ASP A 101 -15.18 12.66 -9.36
N LEU A 102 -14.14 11.84 -9.28
CA LEU A 102 -13.39 11.62 -8.06
C LEU A 102 -12.19 12.57 -7.97
N THR A 103 -11.77 12.83 -6.75
CA THR A 103 -10.54 13.57 -6.44
C THR A 103 -9.90 12.99 -5.19
N TYR A 104 -8.59 13.17 -5.02
CA TYR A 104 -7.94 12.86 -3.74
C TYR A 104 -7.60 14.15 -3.00
N THR A 105 -7.62 14.11 -1.67
CA THR A 105 -7.47 15.28 -0.80
C THR A 105 -6.21 15.24 0.04
N ASP A 106 -6.02 14.16 0.77
CA ASP A 106 -4.94 14.03 1.75
C ASP A 106 -3.93 12.97 1.32
N LYS A 107 -2.65 13.32 1.42
CA LYS A 107 -1.54 12.37 1.35
C LYS A 107 -1.25 11.91 2.77
N LEU A 108 -1.51 10.64 3.06
CA LEU A 108 -1.42 10.08 4.41
C LEU A 108 -0.02 9.60 4.78
N THR A 109 0.74 9.12 3.78
CA THR A 109 2.06 8.52 3.95
C THR A 109 3.06 8.99 2.90
N GLU A 110 4.31 8.67 3.13
CA GLU A 110 5.35 8.50 2.11
C GLU A 110 5.87 7.08 2.25
N GLU A 111 5.84 6.30 1.19
CA GLU A 111 6.16 4.89 1.21
C GLU A 111 6.91 4.45 -0.05
N GLU A 112 7.42 3.25 -0.01
CA GLU A 112 8.19 2.66 -1.11
C GLU A 112 7.66 1.26 -1.41
N TYR A 113 7.64 0.90 -2.70
CA TYR A 113 7.28 -0.42 -3.18
C TYR A 113 8.49 -1.34 -3.25
N GLY A 114 8.28 -2.58 -2.86
CA GLY A 114 9.18 -3.69 -3.07
C GLY A 114 8.44 -4.94 -3.54
N ILE A 115 9.19 -5.99 -3.79
CA ILE A 115 8.69 -7.27 -4.29
C ILE A 115 8.88 -8.31 -3.20
N GLY A 116 7.82 -9.06 -2.89
CA GLY A 116 7.83 -10.07 -1.83
C GLY A 116 8.07 -11.48 -2.36
N CYS A 117 9.04 -12.17 -1.78
CA CYS A 117 9.32 -13.58 -2.01
C CYS A 117 9.13 -14.37 -0.70
N ARG A 118 9.08 -15.69 -0.78
CA ARG A 118 9.06 -16.54 0.43
C ARG A 118 10.16 -16.16 1.40
N LYS A 119 9.88 -16.22 2.67
CA LYS A 119 10.86 -15.91 3.71
C LYS A 119 12.12 -16.78 3.55
N GLY A 120 13.28 -16.14 3.44
CA GLY A 120 14.56 -16.80 3.22
C GLY A 120 14.86 -17.21 1.77
N SER A 121 13.98 -16.87 0.82
CA SER A 121 14.19 -17.11 -0.61
C SER A 121 15.34 -16.29 -1.16
N ASP A 122 16.15 -16.89 -2.03
CA ASP A 122 17.20 -16.21 -2.80
C ASP A 122 16.65 -15.45 -4.02
N LEU A 123 15.38 -15.64 -4.34
CA LEU A 123 14.73 -14.97 -5.48
C LEU A 123 14.74 -13.45 -5.34
N ALA A 124 14.56 -12.90 -4.13
CA ALA A 124 14.63 -11.46 -3.90
C ALA A 124 15.99 -10.85 -4.31
N GLN A 125 17.08 -11.55 -3.99
CA GLN A 125 18.42 -11.12 -4.41
C GLN A 125 18.60 -11.23 -5.93
N TYR A 126 18.08 -12.29 -6.55
CA TYR A 126 18.09 -12.43 -8.01
C TYR A 126 17.33 -11.29 -8.69
N ILE A 127 16.14 -10.98 -8.21
CA ILE A 127 15.33 -9.87 -8.73
C ILE A 127 16.07 -8.54 -8.58
N ASN A 128 16.71 -8.28 -7.44
CA ASN A 128 17.54 -7.08 -7.25
C ASN A 128 18.64 -6.95 -8.31
N CYS A 129 19.26 -8.05 -8.75
CA CYS A 129 20.23 -8.02 -9.84
C CYS A 129 19.58 -7.59 -11.16
N VAL A 130 18.42 -8.18 -11.49
CA VAL A 130 17.70 -7.84 -12.72
C VAL A 130 17.20 -6.40 -12.72
N LEU A 131 16.68 -5.91 -11.58
CA LEU A 131 16.27 -4.51 -11.43
C LEU A 131 17.47 -3.56 -11.53
N GLY A 132 18.62 -3.94 -10.98
CA GLY A 132 19.89 -3.20 -11.12
C GLY A 132 20.27 -3.02 -12.59
N ASP A 133 20.32 -4.11 -13.34
CA ASP A 133 20.59 -4.10 -14.78
C ASP A 133 19.58 -3.27 -15.57
N ALA A 134 18.27 -3.43 -15.24
CA ALA A 134 17.19 -2.69 -15.90
C ALA A 134 17.28 -1.17 -15.63
N TYR A 135 17.65 -0.77 -14.42
CA TYR A 135 17.85 0.62 -14.06
C TYR A 135 19.07 1.21 -14.77
N GLN A 136 20.22 0.55 -14.73
CA GLN A 136 21.46 1.02 -15.35
C GLN A 136 21.38 1.09 -16.89
N SER A 137 20.63 0.18 -17.52
CA SER A 137 20.39 0.21 -18.96
C SER A 137 19.36 1.24 -19.42
N GLY A 138 18.63 1.90 -18.49
CA GLY A 138 17.53 2.80 -18.79
C GLY A 138 16.23 2.09 -19.19
N THR A 139 16.16 0.77 -19.04
CA THR A 139 14.96 -0.03 -19.34
C THR A 139 13.84 0.31 -18.36
N MET A 140 14.16 0.41 -17.06
CA MET A 140 13.18 0.76 -16.02
C MET A 140 12.59 2.15 -16.25
N GLN A 141 13.40 3.15 -16.64
CA GLN A 141 12.96 4.51 -16.96
C GLN A 141 12.02 4.54 -18.18
N LYS A 142 12.32 3.74 -19.19
CA LYS A 142 11.45 3.62 -20.38
C LYS A 142 10.10 3.02 -20.04
N LEU A 143 10.07 1.97 -19.22
CA LEU A 143 8.82 1.36 -18.74
C LEU A 143 8.03 2.35 -17.88
N ALA A 144 8.69 3.04 -16.95
CA ALA A 144 8.04 4.07 -16.14
C ALA A 144 7.38 5.14 -17.02
N GLN A 145 8.10 5.66 -18.00
CA GLN A 145 7.56 6.65 -18.96
C GLN A 145 6.38 6.07 -19.76
N GLN A 146 6.45 4.83 -20.20
CA GLN A 146 5.37 4.15 -20.95
C GLN A 146 4.08 4.09 -20.14
N TYR A 147 4.16 3.89 -18.83
CA TYR A 147 3.03 3.77 -17.93
C TYR A 147 2.70 5.04 -17.14
N GLY A 148 3.27 6.19 -17.54
CA GLY A 148 2.98 7.50 -16.93
C GLY A 148 3.57 7.70 -15.53
N ILE A 149 4.51 6.86 -15.13
CA ILE A 149 5.24 7.00 -13.87
C ILE A 149 6.41 7.95 -14.09
N THR A 150 6.51 9.00 -13.27
CA THR A 150 7.62 9.97 -13.39
C THR A 150 8.92 9.37 -12.85
N GLU A 151 10.05 9.74 -13.48
CA GLU A 151 11.36 9.20 -13.09
C GLU A 151 11.73 9.50 -11.62
N GLU A 152 11.22 10.62 -11.07
CA GLU A 152 11.45 11.01 -9.67
C GLU A 152 10.84 10.02 -8.65
N LEU A 153 9.88 9.22 -9.09
CA LEU A 153 9.29 8.15 -8.27
C LEU A 153 10.12 6.87 -8.30
N LEU A 154 11.01 6.69 -9.27
CA LEU A 154 11.90 5.54 -9.29
C LEU A 154 12.95 5.65 -8.18
N VAL A 155 13.15 4.56 -7.47
CA VAL A 155 14.26 4.43 -6.51
C VAL A 155 15.51 3.94 -7.27
N PRO A 156 16.63 4.65 -7.20
CA PRO A 156 17.85 4.25 -7.88
C PRO A 156 18.31 2.85 -7.47
N GLN A 157 18.53 1.97 -8.47
CA GLN A 157 19.01 0.62 -8.26
C GLN A 157 20.51 0.54 -8.46
N GLN A 158 21.16 -0.29 -7.66
CA GLN A 158 22.58 -0.57 -7.77
C GLN A 158 22.81 -1.89 -8.49
N GLU A 159 23.98 -2.03 -9.13
CA GLU A 159 24.43 -3.33 -9.60
C GLU A 159 24.60 -4.27 -8.40
N ASN A 160 24.04 -5.46 -8.51
CA ASN A 160 24.14 -6.50 -7.51
C ASN A 160 24.70 -7.78 -8.14
N THR A 161 25.26 -8.64 -7.30
CA THR A 161 25.70 -9.97 -7.72
C THR A 161 24.81 -11.02 -7.08
N PHE A 162 24.48 -12.05 -7.84
CA PHE A 162 23.69 -13.18 -7.38
C PHE A 162 24.56 -14.43 -7.31
N THR A 163 24.38 -15.21 -6.25
CA THR A 163 24.95 -16.54 -6.11
C THR A 163 23.86 -17.48 -5.64
N THR A 164 23.63 -18.54 -6.40
CA THR A 164 22.61 -19.56 -6.08
C THR A 164 22.91 -20.24 -4.74
N GLY A 165 21.92 -20.27 -3.86
CA GLY A 165 21.98 -20.98 -2.57
C GLY A 165 21.78 -22.50 -2.70
N GLU A 166 21.95 -23.24 -1.59
CA GLU A 166 21.73 -24.71 -1.57
C GLU A 166 20.24 -25.07 -1.76
N ASP A 167 19.34 -24.38 -1.07
CA ASP A 167 17.87 -24.50 -1.20
C ASP A 167 17.31 -23.34 -2.01
N SER A 168 17.74 -23.24 -3.27
CA SER A 168 17.46 -22.09 -4.13
C SER A 168 16.04 -22.13 -4.71
N ASP A 169 15.24 -21.12 -4.39
CA ASP A 169 13.95 -20.89 -5.07
C ASP A 169 14.17 -20.54 -6.55
N VAL A 170 15.26 -19.86 -6.90
CA VAL A 170 15.64 -19.59 -8.29
C VAL A 170 15.81 -20.91 -9.05
N SER A 171 16.56 -21.87 -8.49
CA SER A 171 16.73 -23.20 -9.10
C SER A 171 15.40 -23.97 -9.18
N TYR A 172 14.56 -23.88 -8.17
CA TYR A 172 13.23 -24.49 -8.17
C TYR A 172 12.34 -23.92 -9.30
N ILE A 173 12.29 -22.59 -9.46
CA ILE A 173 11.50 -21.93 -10.49
C ILE A 173 12.01 -22.30 -11.89
N GLN A 174 13.34 -22.32 -12.09
CA GLN A 174 13.96 -22.73 -13.35
C GLN A 174 13.62 -24.19 -13.71
N GLN A 175 13.65 -25.10 -12.74
CA GLN A 175 13.26 -26.50 -12.96
C GLN A 175 11.75 -26.65 -13.22
N LYS A 176 10.91 -25.87 -12.54
CA LYS A 176 9.47 -25.84 -12.75
C LYS A 176 9.12 -25.26 -14.13
N GLY A 177 9.94 -24.38 -14.67
CA GLY A 177 9.75 -23.72 -15.95
C GLY A 177 8.76 -22.56 -15.96
N THR A 178 8.31 -22.09 -14.79
CA THR A 178 7.31 -21.03 -14.68
C THR A 178 7.57 -20.16 -13.46
N LEU A 179 7.51 -18.84 -13.63
CA LEU A 179 7.43 -17.86 -12.54
C LEU A 179 5.96 -17.49 -12.31
N VAL A 180 5.42 -17.78 -11.14
CA VAL A 180 4.03 -17.47 -10.77
C VAL A 180 4.00 -16.19 -9.94
N VAL A 181 3.36 -15.15 -10.45
CA VAL A 181 3.29 -13.81 -9.87
C VAL A 181 1.90 -13.56 -9.30
N GLY A 182 1.80 -13.32 -8.00
CA GLY A 182 0.57 -12.93 -7.32
C GLY A 182 0.33 -11.41 -7.43
N ILE A 183 -0.85 -11.05 -7.93
CA ILE A 183 -1.25 -9.68 -8.24
C ILE A 183 -2.71 -9.41 -7.84
N THR A 184 -3.11 -8.13 -7.81
CA THR A 184 -4.50 -7.66 -7.95
C THR A 184 -4.60 -6.72 -9.15
N GLU A 185 -5.81 -6.28 -9.51
CA GLU A 185 -5.99 -5.30 -10.58
C GLU A 185 -5.62 -3.89 -10.08
N PHE A 186 -4.48 -3.39 -10.54
CA PHE A 186 -3.86 -2.17 -10.05
C PHE A 186 -3.17 -1.38 -11.17
N ALA A 187 -3.91 -0.54 -11.93
CA ALA A 187 -3.28 0.38 -12.87
C ALA A 187 -2.51 1.49 -12.13
N PRO A 188 -1.29 1.88 -12.57
CA PRO A 188 -0.62 1.48 -13.81
C PRO A 188 0.38 0.32 -13.61
N MET A 189 0.34 -0.38 -12.46
CA MET A 189 1.32 -1.41 -12.08
C MET A 189 1.00 -2.75 -12.76
N ASP A 190 -0.22 -3.28 -12.57
CA ASP A 190 -0.70 -4.53 -13.14
C ASP A 190 -2.17 -4.38 -13.54
N TYR A 191 -2.47 -4.43 -14.81
CA TYR A 191 -3.83 -4.34 -15.33
C TYR A 191 -3.95 -5.01 -16.69
N LYS A 192 -5.17 -5.22 -17.16
CA LYS A 192 -5.41 -5.87 -18.46
C LYS A 192 -5.58 -4.85 -19.58
N ASP A 193 -4.96 -5.16 -20.71
CA ASP A 193 -5.22 -4.45 -21.96
C ASP A 193 -6.57 -4.90 -22.59
N GLU A 194 -6.92 -4.32 -23.74
CA GLU A 194 -8.14 -4.63 -24.48
C GLU A 194 -8.22 -6.11 -24.94
N ASN A 195 -7.08 -6.82 -24.99
CA ASN A 195 -6.99 -8.23 -25.37
C ASN A 195 -7.00 -9.16 -24.15
N GLY A 196 -7.12 -8.60 -22.94
CA GLY A 196 -7.07 -9.34 -21.68
C GLY A 196 -5.67 -9.77 -21.26
N GLN A 197 -4.61 -9.19 -21.84
CA GLN A 197 -3.23 -9.46 -21.45
C GLN A 197 -2.82 -8.58 -20.30
N TRP A 198 -2.13 -9.16 -19.32
CA TRP A 198 -1.55 -8.39 -18.22
C TRP A 198 -0.43 -7.48 -18.73
N ILE A 199 -0.55 -6.20 -18.48
CA ILE A 199 0.39 -5.14 -18.78
C ILE A 199 0.54 -4.23 -17.55
N GLY A 200 1.51 -3.33 -17.59
CA GLY A 200 1.77 -2.39 -16.51
C GLY A 200 3.25 -2.36 -16.15
N PHE A 201 3.62 -1.44 -15.31
CA PHE A 201 5.02 -1.25 -14.93
C PHE A 201 5.57 -2.49 -14.22
N ASP A 202 4.84 -3.03 -13.26
CA ASP A 202 5.23 -4.22 -12.50
C ASP A 202 5.12 -5.48 -13.36
N ALA A 203 4.03 -5.61 -14.12
CA ALA A 203 3.85 -6.74 -15.03
C ALA A 203 4.99 -6.87 -16.04
N ASP A 204 5.45 -5.76 -16.62
CA ASP A 204 6.52 -5.80 -17.63
C ASP A 204 7.91 -6.01 -17.00
N LEU A 205 8.15 -5.48 -15.78
CA LEU A 205 9.37 -5.82 -15.02
C LEU A 205 9.38 -7.30 -14.61
N ALA A 206 8.23 -7.86 -14.21
CA ALA A 206 8.10 -9.28 -13.89
C ALA A 206 8.36 -10.18 -15.12
N LYS A 207 7.87 -9.79 -16.31
CA LYS A 207 8.19 -10.46 -17.58
C LYS A 207 9.69 -10.45 -17.87
N LEU A 208 10.36 -9.32 -17.62
CA LEU A 208 11.81 -9.22 -17.78
C LEU A 208 12.55 -10.18 -16.84
N VAL A 209 12.08 -10.33 -15.60
CA VAL A 209 12.65 -11.30 -14.64
C VAL A 209 12.42 -12.73 -15.12
N ALA A 210 11.24 -13.08 -15.59
CA ALA A 210 10.95 -14.41 -16.13
C ALA A 210 11.81 -14.76 -17.35
N GLU A 211 12.00 -13.79 -18.26
CA GLU A 211 12.91 -13.92 -19.42
C GLU A 211 14.35 -14.20 -18.96
N ARG A 212 14.84 -13.46 -17.97
CA ARG A 212 16.19 -13.66 -17.42
C ARG A 212 16.36 -14.99 -16.67
N LEU A 213 15.29 -15.51 -16.07
CA LEU A 213 15.26 -16.85 -15.48
C LEU A 213 15.20 -17.96 -16.54
N GLY A 214 14.79 -17.63 -17.77
CA GLY A 214 14.56 -18.58 -18.86
C GLY A 214 13.29 -19.42 -18.66
N VAL A 215 12.23 -18.83 -18.08
CA VAL A 215 10.97 -19.50 -17.75
C VAL A 215 9.77 -18.72 -18.30
N GLU A 216 8.61 -19.40 -18.40
CA GLU A 216 7.34 -18.76 -18.69
C GLU A 216 6.87 -17.94 -17.47
N ILE A 217 6.03 -16.93 -17.72
CA ILE A 217 5.40 -16.15 -16.64
C ILE A 217 3.91 -16.49 -16.55
N GLN A 218 3.40 -16.58 -15.33
CA GLN A 218 1.99 -16.72 -15.04
C GLN A 218 1.56 -15.70 -13.99
N PHE A 219 0.57 -14.87 -14.32
CA PHE A 219 -0.05 -13.96 -13.35
C PHE A 219 -1.28 -14.62 -12.75
N VAL A 220 -1.40 -14.55 -11.42
CA VAL A 220 -2.51 -15.07 -10.63
C VAL A 220 -3.09 -13.95 -9.79
N VAL A 221 -4.39 -13.68 -9.97
CA VAL A 221 -5.11 -12.75 -9.09
C VAL A 221 -5.31 -13.44 -7.76
N ILE A 222 -4.86 -12.81 -6.68
CA ILE A 222 -4.93 -13.33 -5.32
C ILE A 222 -5.82 -12.46 -4.43
N ASP A 223 -6.30 -12.98 -3.32
CA ASP A 223 -6.73 -12.18 -2.19
C ASP A 223 -5.50 -11.55 -1.55
N TRP A 224 -5.40 -10.21 -1.60
CA TRP A 224 -4.22 -9.49 -1.12
C TRP A 224 -3.93 -9.74 0.36
N GLY A 225 -4.98 -9.95 1.17
CA GLY A 225 -4.86 -10.33 2.58
C GLY A 225 -4.21 -11.72 2.79
N GLN A 226 -4.21 -12.58 1.75
CA GLN A 226 -3.65 -13.93 1.81
C GLN A 226 -2.25 -14.06 1.18
N LYS A 227 -1.66 -12.96 0.71
CA LYS A 227 -0.38 -12.97 -0.04
C LYS A 227 0.75 -13.76 0.62
N ILE A 228 0.85 -13.73 1.95
CA ILE A 228 1.87 -14.49 2.70
C ILE A 228 1.57 -16.00 2.64
N ASN A 229 0.30 -16.38 2.84
CA ASN A 229 -0.12 -17.77 2.77
C ASN A 229 0.05 -18.36 1.36
N GLU A 230 -0.21 -17.56 0.31
CA GLU A 230 0.00 -17.95 -1.09
C GLU A 230 1.50 -18.19 -1.39
N LEU A 231 2.40 -17.35 -0.86
CA LEU A 231 3.84 -17.56 -0.96
C LEU A 231 4.29 -18.83 -0.20
N ASP A 232 3.85 -19.00 1.04
CA ASP A 232 4.28 -20.11 1.91
C ASP A 232 3.79 -21.46 1.37
N SER A 233 2.59 -21.51 0.80
CA SER A 233 2.04 -22.70 0.15
C SER A 233 2.66 -23.02 -1.21
N LYS A 234 3.49 -22.12 -1.76
CA LYS A 234 4.03 -22.19 -3.13
C LYS A 234 2.96 -22.13 -4.23
N ALA A 235 1.77 -21.59 -3.93
CA ALA A 235 0.77 -21.28 -4.96
C ALA A 235 1.26 -20.16 -5.87
N ILE A 236 2.00 -19.22 -5.31
CA ILE A 236 2.75 -18.20 -6.04
C ILE A 236 4.24 -18.24 -5.66
N ASP A 237 5.11 -17.71 -6.51
CA ASP A 237 6.54 -17.60 -6.27
C ASP A 237 6.91 -16.22 -5.74
N VAL A 238 6.16 -15.21 -6.15
CA VAL A 238 6.44 -13.80 -5.86
C VAL A 238 5.13 -13.01 -5.76
N VAL A 239 5.08 -12.06 -4.84
CA VAL A 239 4.05 -11.01 -4.77
C VAL A 239 4.64 -9.76 -5.42
N TRP A 240 4.04 -9.30 -6.50
CA TRP A 240 4.54 -8.14 -7.24
C TRP A 240 3.38 -7.29 -7.76
N ASN A 241 2.97 -6.28 -7.01
CA ASN A 241 1.78 -5.48 -7.31
C ASN A 241 1.80 -4.16 -6.52
N GLY A 242 2.85 -3.35 -6.72
CA GLY A 242 2.98 -2.12 -5.96
C GLY A 242 2.95 -2.35 -4.44
N MET A 243 3.63 -3.39 -3.97
CA MET A 243 3.56 -3.78 -2.56
C MET A 243 4.36 -2.84 -1.68
N THR A 244 3.68 -2.13 -0.78
CA THR A 244 4.32 -1.26 0.21
C THR A 244 5.18 -2.08 1.17
N LEU A 245 6.42 -1.64 1.37
CA LEU A 245 7.38 -2.24 2.29
C LEU A 245 7.09 -1.82 3.74
N THR A 246 5.98 -2.33 4.31
CA THR A 246 5.68 -2.14 5.74
C THR A 246 6.56 -3.03 6.61
N ASP A 247 6.70 -2.69 7.90
CA ASP A 247 7.44 -3.52 8.86
C ASP A 247 6.87 -4.95 8.93
N GLY A 248 5.54 -5.09 8.81
CA GLY A 248 4.85 -6.37 8.77
C GLY A 248 5.27 -7.21 7.58
N VAL A 249 5.24 -6.63 6.37
CA VAL A 249 5.66 -7.27 5.13
C VAL A 249 7.14 -7.68 5.18
N MET A 250 8.04 -6.77 5.55
CA MET A 250 9.47 -7.05 5.64
C MET A 250 9.83 -8.11 6.67
N SER A 251 9.04 -8.24 7.74
CA SER A 251 9.24 -9.29 8.75
C SER A 251 8.78 -10.67 8.28
N ALA A 252 7.77 -10.73 7.41
CA ALA A 252 7.12 -11.97 6.95
C ALA A 252 7.75 -12.55 5.68
N MET A 253 8.33 -11.72 4.82
CA MET A 253 8.84 -12.10 3.49
C MET A 253 10.34 -11.81 3.34
N ALA A 254 10.97 -12.37 2.32
CA ALA A 254 12.22 -11.88 1.75
C ALA A 254 11.86 -10.84 0.70
N CYS A 255 12.06 -9.55 1.02
CA CYS A 255 11.73 -8.45 0.13
C CYS A 255 12.95 -8.00 -0.68
N THR A 256 12.69 -7.50 -1.89
CA THR A 256 13.70 -6.78 -2.68
C THR A 256 14.02 -5.42 -2.04
N ASN A 257 15.04 -4.75 -2.58
CA ASN A 257 15.19 -3.32 -2.39
C ASN A 257 13.93 -2.60 -2.92
N ALA A 258 13.66 -1.42 -2.35
CA ALA A 258 12.63 -0.55 -2.89
C ALA A 258 12.96 -0.17 -4.35
N TYR A 259 11.94 -0.12 -5.22
CA TYR A 259 12.13 0.22 -6.64
C TYR A 259 11.29 1.43 -7.10
N CYS A 260 10.21 1.74 -6.40
CA CYS A 260 9.33 2.86 -6.71
C CYS A 260 8.80 3.51 -5.43
N LYS A 261 8.62 4.84 -5.45
CA LYS A 261 8.00 5.60 -4.35
C LYS A 261 6.50 5.72 -4.57
N ASN A 262 5.77 5.77 -3.47
CA ASN A 262 4.32 5.92 -3.46
C ASN A 262 3.85 6.70 -2.22
N ALA A 263 2.55 6.80 -2.06
CA ALA A 263 1.85 7.30 -0.87
C ALA A 263 0.45 6.71 -0.82
N GLN A 264 -0.14 6.60 0.36
CA GLN A 264 -1.58 6.41 0.51
C GLN A 264 -2.29 7.77 0.46
N VAL A 265 -3.41 7.83 -0.24
CA VAL A 265 -4.23 9.04 -0.38
C VAL A 265 -5.70 8.77 -0.06
N VAL A 266 -6.39 9.81 0.41
CA VAL A 266 -7.83 9.76 0.62
C VAL A 266 -8.54 10.24 -0.63
N VAL A 267 -9.37 9.39 -1.23
CA VAL A 267 -10.18 9.69 -2.40
C VAL A 267 -11.62 9.96 -1.98
N VAL A 268 -12.20 11.00 -2.54
CA VAL A 268 -13.60 11.40 -2.31
C VAL A 268 -14.25 11.82 -3.63
N ARG A 269 -15.58 11.96 -3.64
CA ARG A 269 -16.28 12.59 -4.75
C ARG A 269 -15.92 14.07 -4.81
N GLY A 270 -15.62 14.56 -6.00
CA GLY A 270 -15.47 16.00 -6.29
C GLY A 270 -16.75 16.76 -5.96
N GLN A 271 -16.62 18.03 -5.60
CA GLN A 271 -17.76 18.91 -5.32
C GLN A 271 -18.34 19.46 -6.64
#